data_7ec6963066799f0889e3bbb79654f2aa
#
_entry.id   7ec6963066799f0889e3bbb79654f2aa
#
_cell.length_a   1.000
_cell.length_b   1.000
_cell.length_c   1.000
_cell.angle_alpha   90.00
_cell.angle_beta   90.00
_cell.angle_gamma   90.00
#
_symmetry.space_group_name_H-M   'P 1'
#
loop_
_entity.id
_entity.type
_entity.pdbx_description
1 polymer ?
#
loop_
_entity_poly.entity_id
_entity_poly.type
_entity_poly.pdbx_seq_one_letter_code
_entity_poly.pdbx_strand_id
1 'polypeptide(L)'
;MDGGEEGYVTDISWRYSTIRALSNNMIIVPNSKLASAIVRNYAMPDREIAVSLPVSVGYDSDLAHVERVTVEVAKEVMAEVEGGIPGFEPAVRYQKFGDSGIDLNVVLRAKEFVDQYALKHEMIKRLLVRYRKEGIDIPYPVRTLYVKKDDP
;
A
#
# COMPACT_ATOMS: atom_id res chain seq x y z
N MET A 1 21.48 4.18 5.28
CA MET A 1 21.23 3.44 6.51
C MET A 1 19.72 3.40 6.68
N ASP A 2 19.10 2.41 5.98
CA ASP A 2 17.86 2.84 6.28
C ASP A 2 16.81 1.77 6.21
N GLY A 3 16.93 0.84 7.13
CA GLY A 3 15.83 0.09 7.67
C GLY A 3 15.32 0.83 8.91
N GLY A 4 14.56 1.90 8.69
CA GLY A 4 13.90 2.59 9.79
C GLY A 4 12.94 1.63 10.47
N GLU A 5 13.27 1.16 11.65
CA GLU A 5 12.32 0.39 12.44
C GLU A 5 11.19 1.31 12.90
N GLU A 6 9.97 0.85 12.72
CA GLU A 6 8.75 1.57 13.05
C GLU A 6 8.22 1.09 14.39
N GLY A 7 7.74 2.02 15.22
CA GLY A 7 7.24 1.68 16.53
C GLY A 7 6.71 2.88 17.32
N TYR A 8 6.37 2.63 18.57
CA TYR A 8 5.86 3.63 19.50
C TYR A 8 6.92 4.03 20.49
N VAL A 9 7.15 5.34 20.66
CA VAL A 9 7.99 5.85 21.72
C VAL A 9 7.32 5.57 23.06
N THR A 10 7.97 4.80 23.91
CA THR A 10 7.43 4.40 25.22
C THR A 10 8.05 5.19 26.37
N ASP A 11 9.27 5.67 26.21
CA ASP A 11 9.96 6.48 27.20
C ASP A 11 11.00 7.39 26.55
N ILE A 12 11.21 8.56 27.15
CA ILE A 12 12.25 9.52 26.76
C ILE A 12 13.01 9.93 28.02
N SER A 13 14.21 9.40 28.18
CA SER A 13 15.13 9.79 29.23
C SER A 13 16.09 10.88 28.74
N TRP A 14 16.97 11.36 29.61
CA TRP A 14 17.92 12.42 29.24
C TRP A 14 19.03 11.97 28.27
N ARG A 15 19.35 10.69 28.23
CA ARG A 15 20.40 10.12 27.36
C ARG A 15 19.88 9.29 26.19
N TYR A 16 18.74 8.64 26.37
CA TYR A 16 18.20 7.72 25.38
C TYR A 16 16.69 7.80 25.35
N SER A 17 16.14 7.43 24.22
CA SER A 17 14.71 7.19 24.03
C SER A 17 14.47 5.70 23.78
N THR A 18 13.37 5.20 24.31
CA THR A 18 12.97 3.80 24.16
C THR A 18 11.77 3.71 23.21
N ILE A 19 11.91 2.89 22.18
CA ILE A 19 10.90 2.66 21.16
C ILE A 19 10.48 1.20 21.20
N ARG A 20 9.20 0.93 21.34
CA ARG A 20 8.63 -0.41 21.16
C ARG A 20 8.30 -0.60 19.69
N ALA A 21 9.05 -1.44 18.99
CA ALA A 21 8.81 -1.80 17.61
C ALA A 21 7.47 -2.54 17.43
N LEU A 22 6.92 -2.54 16.22
CA LEU A 22 5.69 -3.30 15.89
C LEU A 22 5.87 -4.81 16.11
N SER A 23 7.10 -5.31 16.00
CA SER A 23 7.50 -6.69 16.35
C SER A 23 7.54 -6.99 17.85
N ASN A 24 7.16 -6.02 18.70
CA ASN A 24 7.23 -6.06 20.16
C ASN A 24 8.64 -6.08 20.76
N ASN A 25 9.68 -5.78 20.00
CA ASN A 25 11.03 -5.62 20.50
C ASN A 25 11.22 -4.21 21.06
N MET A 26 12.12 -4.05 22.02
CA MET A 26 12.53 -2.76 22.55
C MET A 26 13.80 -2.27 21.87
N ILE A 27 13.74 -1.06 21.35
CA ILE A 27 14.87 -0.38 20.71
C ILE A 27 15.27 0.78 21.60
N ILE A 28 16.52 0.82 22.01
CA ILE A 28 17.07 1.90 22.81
C ILE A 28 17.97 2.75 21.91
N VAL A 29 17.59 4.01 21.70
CA VAL A 29 18.29 4.92 20.81
C VAL A 29 18.88 6.08 21.60
N PRO A 30 20.19 6.32 21.54
CA PRO A 30 20.80 7.52 22.13
C PRO A 30 20.19 8.80 21.56
N ASN A 31 19.82 9.76 22.41
CA ASN A 31 19.19 11.00 21.98
C ASN A 31 20.07 11.82 21.02
N SER A 32 21.37 11.71 21.13
CA SER A 32 22.31 12.31 20.17
C SER A 32 22.14 11.80 18.73
N LYS A 33 21.79 10.50 18.56
CA LYS A 33 21.47 9.94 17.23
C LYS A 33 20.12 10.45 16.73
N LEU A 34 19.09 10.51 17.60
CA LEU A 34 17.78 11.05 17.22
C LEU A 34 17.85 12.52 16.82
N ALA A 35 18.65 13.33 17.53
CA ALA A 35 18.82 14.75 17.24
C ALA A 35 19.43 15.03 15.86
N SER A 36 20.21 14.10 15.30
CA SER A 36 20.83 14.21 13.98
C SER A 36 20.11 13.41 12.89
N ALA A 37 19.08 12.64 13.24
CA ALA A 37 18.35 11.80 12.31
C ALA A 37 17.12 12.51 11.72
N ILE A 38 16.75 12.11 10.50
CA ILE A 38 15.44 12.45 9.96
C ILE A 38 14.42 11.49 10.60
N VAL A 39 13.54 12.05 11.43
CA VAL A 39 12.48 11.30 12.09
C VAL A 39 11.16 11.54 11.36
N ARG A 40 10.49 10.46 10.96
CA ARG A 40 9.14 10.52 10.41
C ARG A 40 8.14 10.25 11.53
N ASN A 41 7.33 11.24 11.86
CA ASN A 41 6.27 11.09 12.86
C ASN A 41 4.93 10.81 12.14
N TYR A 42 4.35 9.65 12.39
CA TYR A 42 3.07 9.24 11.80
C TYR A 42 1.84 9.71 12.62
N ALA A 43 2.05 10.37 13.75
CA ALA A 43 0.96 10.88 14.57
C ALA A 43 0.80 12.40 14.48
N MET A 44 1.63 13.08 13.66
CA MET A 44 1.60 14.54 13.49
C MET A 44 1.67 14.93 12.01
N PRO A 45 0.98 15.99 11.57
CA PRO A 45 0.02 16.81 12.36
C PRO A 45 -1.25 16.05 12.73
N ASP A 46 -1.66 15.07 11.92
CA ASP A 46 -2.82 14.21 12.13
C ASP A 46 -2.39 12.76 12.16
N ARG A 47 -3.15 11.89 12.83
CA ARG A 47 -2.87 10.46 12.87
C ARG A 47 -3.26 9.74 11.59
N GLU A 48 -4.14 10.34 10.80
CA GLU A 48 -4.58 9.79 9.54
C GLU A 48 -3.46 9.70 8.52
N ILE A 49 -3.32 8.55 7.89
CA ILE A 49 -2.31 8.34 6.85
C ILE A 49 -2.92 7.94 5.52
N ALA A 50 -2.26 8.35 4.45
CA ALA A 50 -2.56 7.82 3.12
C ALA A 50 -1.96 6.42 2.98
N VAL A 51 -2.79 5.48 2.54
CA VAL A 51 -2.40 4.09 2.27
C VAL A 51 -2.36 3.89 0.77
N SER A 52 -1.20 3.55 0.23
CA SER A 52 -1.03 3.27 -1.19
C SER A 52 -0.89 1.76 -1.41
N LEU A 53 -1.69 1.22 -2.33
CA LEU A 53 -1.65 -0.16 -2.75
C LEU A 53 -1.35 -0.22 -4.25
N PRO A 54 -0.16 -0.73 -4.66
CA PRO A 54 0.15 -0.94 -6.06
C PRO A 54 -0.64 -2.14 -6.60
N VAL A 55 -1.20 -1.97 -7.80
CA VAL A 55 -1.95 -2.99 -8.54
C VAL A 55 -1.55 -2.89 -10.01
N SER A 56 -1.60 -3.99 -10.74
CA SER A 56 -1.39 -4.01 -12.19
C SER A 56 -2.57 -4.67 -12.88
N VAL A 57 -2.97 -4.14 -14.04
CA VAL A 57 -4.04 -4.69 -14.89
C VAL A 57 -3.55 -4.91 -16.30
N GLY A 58 -4.16 -5.87 -17.02
CA GLY A 58 -3.79 -6.18 -18.40
C GLY A 58 -3.92 -4.98 -19.32
N TYR A 59 -3.12 -4.96 -20.41
CA TYR A 59 -3.12 -3.88 -21.41
C TYR A 59 -4.44 -3.73 -22.15
N ASP A 60 -5.23 -4.81 -22.24
CA ASP A 60 -6.54 -4.80 -22.92
C ASP A 60 -7.69 -4.37 -21.99
N SER A 61 -7.38 -3.96 -20.76
CA SER A 61 -8.39 -3.54 -19.79
C SER A 61 -9.00 -2.18 -20.14
N ASP A 62 -10.31 -2.04 -19.97
CA ASP A 62 -10.98 -0.74 -19.97
C ASP A 62 -10.63 0.01 -18.67
N LEU A 63 -9.76 0.99 -18.77
CA LEU A 63 -9.23 1.73 -17.62
C LEU A 63 -10.32 2.51 -16.87
N ALA A 64 -11.34 3.01 -17.55
CA ALA A 64 -12.44 3.72 -16.89
C ALA A 64 -13.30 2.74 -16.06
N HIS A 65 -13.50 1.53 -16.57
CA HIS A 65 -14.17 0.46 -15.84
C HIS A 65 -13.33 -0.01 -14.63
N VAL A 66 -12.04 -0.23 -14.83
CA VAL A 66 -11.09 -0.59 -13.76
C VAL A 66 -11.13 0.44 -12.63
N GLU A 67 -11.04 1.74 -12.96
CA GLU A 67 -11.08 2.81 -11.98
C GLU A 67 -12.37 2.80 -11.16
N ARG A 68 -13.52 2.73 -11.83
CA ARG A 68 -14.82 2.68 -11.16
C ARG A 68 -14.94 1.50 -10.18
N VAL A 69 -14.64 0.29 -10.66
CA VAL A 69 -14.71 -0.93 -9.85
C VAL A 69 -13.76 -0.87 -8.66
N THR A 70 -12.54 -0.38 -8.87
CA THR A 70 -11.53 -0.25 -7.82
C THR A 70 -11.95 0.74 -6.74
N VAL A 71 -12.51 1.88 -7.14
CA VAL A 71 -13.01 2.90 -6.21
C VAL A 71 -14.20 2.37 -5.40
N GLU A 72 -15.11 1.62 -6.01
CA GLU A 72 -16.22 0.97 -5.30
C GLU A 72 -15.72 0.03 -4.20
N VAL A 73 -14.79 -0.88 -4.54
CA VAL A 73 -14.20 -1.81 -3.56
C VAL A 73 -13.43 -1.06 -2.47
N ALA A 74 -12.72 0.00 -2.82
CA ALA A 74 -11.99 0.82 -1.86
C ALA A 74 -12.92 1.52 -0.86
N LYS A 75 -14.08 2.02 -1.30
CA LYS A 75 -15.11 2.59 -0.43
C LYS A 75 -15.69 1.54 0.53
N GLU A 76 -16.01 0.35 0.03
CA GLU A 76 -16.49 -0.77 0.85
C GLU A 76 -15.46 -1.15 1.93
N VAL A 77 -14.20 -1.27 1.56
CA VAL A 77 -13.12 -1.61 2.50
C VAL A 77 -12.96 -0.55 3.57
N MET A 78 -12.92 0.74 3.20
CA MET A 78 -12.80 1.82 4.19
C MET A 78 -14.03 1.97 5.10
N ALA A 79 -15.20 1.54 4.64
CA ALA A 79 -16.41 1.59 5.45
C ALA A 79 -16.54 0.42 6.43
N GLU A 80 -16.08 -0.76 6.06
CA GLU A 80 -16.33 -2.00 6.80
C GLU A 80 -15.13 -2.48 7.63
N VAL A 81 -13.90 -2.12 7.22
CA VAL A 81 -12.69 -2.54 7.92
C VAL A 81 -12.34 -1.55 9.02
N GLU A 82 -12.11 -2.04 10.22
CA GLU A 82 -11.69 -1.22 11.34
C GLU A 82 -10.40 -0.45 10.98
N GLY A 83 -10.36 0.83 11.32
CA GLY A 83 -9.25 1.72 10.95
C GLY A 83 -9.40 2.39 9.58
N GLY A 84 -10.42 2.06 8.80
CA GLY A 84 -10.77 2.80 7.59
C GLY A 84 -11.45 4.13 7.86
N ILE A 85 -11.41 5.05 6.91
CA ILE A 85 -12.08 6.35 6.97
C ILE A 85 -13.15 6.42 5.86
N PRO A 86 -14.43 6.14 6.18
CA PRO A 86 -15.47 6.07 5.17
C PRO A 86 -15.73 7.38 4.42
N GLY A 87 -15.42 8.53 5.05
CA GLY A 87 -15.60 9.86 4.46
C GLY A 87 -14.51 10.26 3.46
N PHE A 88 -13.45 9.47 3.33
CA PHE A 88 -12.40 9.74 2.36
C PHE A 88 -12.79 9.22 0.98
N GLU A 89 -12.62 10.04 -0.05
CA GLU A 89 -12.82 9.61 -1.43
C GLU A 89 -11.55 8.91 -1.94
N PRO A 90 -11.58 7.58 -2.17
CA PRO A 90 -10.43 6.85 -2.67
C PRO A 90 -10.12 7.26 -4.11
N ALA A 91 -8.85 7.14 -4.48
CA ALA A 91 -8.41 7.50 -5.81
C ALA A 91 -7.59 6.37 -6.45
N VAL A 92 -7.75 6.20 -7.74
CA VAL A 92 -6.90 5.38 -8.59
C VAL A 92 -5.96 6.31 -9.35
N ARG A 93 -4.67 5.96 -9.38
CA ARG A 93 -3.64 6.70 -10.10
C ARG A 93 -2.83 5.76 -10.97
N TYR A 94 -3.03 5.80 -12.26
CA TYR A 94 -2.19 5.09 -13.22
C TYR A 94 -0.78 5.68 -13.19
N GLN A 95 0.23 4.80 -13.13
CA GLN A 95 1.62 5.21 -12.91
C GLN A 95 2.47 5.10 -14.17
N LYS A 96 2.45 3.94 -14.79
CA LYS A 96 3.26 3.64 -15.98
C LYS A 96 2.75 2.41 -16.72
N PHE A 97 3.24 2.24 -17.93
CA PHE A 97 3.19 0.99 -18.66
C PHE A 97 4.28 0.07 -18.09
N GLY A 98 3.89 -1.02 -17.45
CA GLY A 98 4.79 -2.02 -16.87
C GLY A 98 5.15 -3.13 -17.87
N ASP A 99 5.95 -4.11 -17.44
CA ASP A 99 6.44 -5.17 -18.33
C ASP A 99 5.32 -6.10 -18.83
N SER A 100 4.23 -6.24 -18.12
CA SER A 100 3.14 -7.17 -18.48
C SER A 100 1.76 -6.52 -18.41
N GLY A 101 1.65 -5.24 -18.05
CA GLY A 101 0.37 -4.55 -17.90
C GLY A 101 0.55 -3.10 -17.48
N ILE A 102 -0.54 -2.45 -17.10
CA ILE A 102 -0.58 -1.06 -16.68
C ILE A 102 -0.57 -1.03 -15.15
N ASP A 103 0.44 -0.37 -14.59
CA ASP A 103 0.59 -0.20 -13.15
C ASP A 103 -0.23 1.00 -12.67
N LEU A 104 -0.94 0.79 -11.57
CA LEU A 104 -1.73 1.81 -10.89
C LEU A 104 -1.53 1.74 -9.38
N ASN A 105 -1.80 2.83 -8.70
CA ASN A 105 -1.89 2.89 -7.25
C ASN A 105 -3.33 3.20 -6.82
N VAL A 106 -3.81 2.41 -5.87
CA VAL A 106 -5.05 2.69 -5.16
C VAL A 106 -4.71 3.44 -3.88
N VAL A 107 -5.31 4.61 -3.69
CA VAL A 107 -5.09 5.46 -2.52
C VAL A 107 -6.30 5.38 -1.60
N LEU A 108 -6.06 4.88 -0.39
CA LEU A 108 -7.02 4.79 0.71
C LEU A 108 -6.57 5.71 1.86
N ARG A 109 -7.40 5.82 2.89
CA ARG A 109 -7.06 6.54 4.12
C ARG A 109 -7.27 5.66 5.34
N ALA A 110 -6.27 5.59 6.22
CA ALA A 110 -6.33 4.89 7.50
C ALA A 110 -6.32 5.88 8.66
N LYS A 111 -6.98 5.53 9.77
CA LYS A 111 -7.03 6.33 11.00
C LYS A 111 -5.67 6.43 11.67
N GLU A 112 -4.94 5.32 11.69
CA GLU A 112 -3.62 5.24 12.28
C GLU A 112 -2.67 4.42 11.39
N PHE A 113 -1.38 4.54 11.65
CA PHE A 113 -0.34 3.88 10.86
C PHE A 113 -0.51 2.36 10.78
N VAL A 114 -0.90 1.71 11.87
CA VAL A 114 -1.05 0.24 11.94
C VAL A 114 -2.26 -0.26 11.15
N ASP A 115 -3.30 0.54 10.98
CA ASP A 115 -4.53 0.14 10.28
C ASP A 115 -4.30 -0.11 8.79
N GLN A 116 -3.23 0.44 8.22
CA GLN A 116 -2.88 0.23 6.82
C GLN A 116 -2.72 -1.24 6.46
N TYR A 117 -2.26 -2.07 7.40
CA TYR A 117 -2.03 -3.50 7.14
C TYR A 117 -3.34 -4.25 6.93
N ALA A 118 -4.33 -4.00 7.79
CA ALA A 118 -5.66 -4.59 7.68
C ALA A 118 -6.38 -4.10 6.40
N LEU A 119 -6.31 -2.81 6.11
CA LEU A 119 -6.91 -2.22 4.90
C LEU A 119 -6.31 -2.80 3.63
N LYS A 120 -4.97 -2.90 3.54
CA LYS A 120 -4.30 -3.50 2.38
C LYS A 120 -4.67 -4.97 2.21
N HIS A 121 -4.70 -5.73 3.31
CA HIS A 121 -5.06 -7.13 3.30
C HIS A 121 -6.46 -7.35 2.72
N GLU A 122 -7.47 -6.66 3.27
CA GLU A 122 -8.84 -6.80 2.82
C GLU A 122 -9.05 -6.22 1.41
N MET A 123 -8.37 -5.14 1.07
CA MET A 123 -8.41 -4.57 -0.29
C MET A 123 -7.94 -5.57 -1.34
N ILE A 124 -6.80 -6.24 -1.11
CA ILE A 124 -6.28 -7.25 -2.05
C ILE A 124 -7.27 -8.40 -2.23
N LYS A 125 -7.83 -8.93 -1.14
CA LYS A 125 -8.79 -10.03 -1.19
C LYS A 125 -10.05 -9.67 -1.97
N ARG A 126 -10.66 -8.54 -1.62
CA ARG A 126 -11.93 -8.10 -2.24
C ARG A 126 -11.71 -7.68 -3.69
N LEU A 127 -10.60 -7.00 -3.96
CA LEU A 127 -10.27 -6.55 -5.31
C LEU A 127 -10.06 -7.74 -6.25
N LEU A 128 -9.36 -8.78 -5.82
CA LEU A 128 -9.16 -10.00 -6.61
C LEU A 128 -10.47 -10.68 -6.97
N VAL A 129 -11.40 -10.79 -6.01
CA VAL A 129 -12.72 -11.40 -6.22
C VAL A 129 -13.55 -10.55 -7.19
N ARG A 130 -13.55 -9.23 -6.97
CA ARG A 130 -14.31 -8.31 -7.80
C ARG A 130 -13.77 -8.24 -9.23
N TYR A 131 -12.47 -8.16 -9.41
CA TYR A 131 -11.84 -8.13 -10.74
C TYR A 131 -12.15 -9.38 -11.54
N ARG A 132 -12.10 -10.57 -10.92
CA ARG A 132 -12.51 -11.82 -11.59
C ARG A 132 -13.98 -11.80 -12.04
N LYS A 133 -14.86 -11.25 -11.20
CA LYS A 133 -16.29 -11.13 -11.52
C LYS A 133 -16.55 -10.16 -12.68
N GLU A 134 -15.79 -9.08 -12.74
CA GLU A 134 -15.92 -8.02 -13.74
C GLU A 134 -15.10 -8.30 -15.02
N GLY A 135 -14.36 -9.42 -15.08
CA GLY A 135 -13.52 -9.77 -16.22
C GLY A 135 -12.28 -8.88 -16.37
N ILE A 136 -11.85 -8.22 -15.29
CA ILE A 136 -10.61 -7.43 -15.28
C ILE A 136 -9.45 -8.38 -15.05
N ASP A 137 -8.49 -8.38 -15.99
CA ASP A 137 -7.32 -9.25 -15.94
C ASP A 137 -6.23 -8.67 -15.07
N ILE A 138 -5.68 -9.52 -14.18
CA ILE A 138 -4.45 -9.25 -13.44
C ILE A 138 -3.34 -10.00 -14.14
N PRO A 139 -2.42 -9.33 -14.85
CA PRO A 139 -1.52 -9.99 -15.78
C PRO A 139 -0.51 -10.87 -15.06
N TYR A 140 -0.30 -12.07 -15.63
CA TYR A 140 0.89 -12.87 -15.35
C TYR A 140 2.09 -12.31 -16.12
N PRO A 141 3.33 -12.65 -15.73
CA PRO A 141 4.49 -12.31 -16.56
C PRO A 141 4.34 -12.87 -17.98
N VAL A 142 4.23 -11.97 -18.96
CA VAL A 142 4.04 -12.34 -20.39
C VAL A 142 5.38 -12.26 -21.11
N ARG A 143 5.66 -13.27 -21.95
CA ARG A 143 6.82 -13.27 -22.86
C ARG A 143 6.36 -13.64 -24.27
N THR A 144 6.77 -12.87 -25.26
CA THR A 144 6.58 -13.21 -26.66
C THR A 144 7.75 -14.06 -27.13
N LEU A 145 7.48 -15.27 -27.61
CA LEU A 145 8.50 -16.17 -28.16
C LEU A 145 8.40 -16.17 -29.69
N TYR A 146 9.47 -15.78 -30.36
CA TYR A 146 9.61 -15.94 -31.80
C TYR A 146 10.31 -17.28 -32.07
N VAL A 147 9.56 -18.27 -32.54
CA VAL A 147 10.10 -19.58 -32.96
C VAL A 147 10.51 -19.49 -34.43
N LYS A 148 11.82 -19.45 -34.72
CA LYS A 148 12.29 -19.69 -36.09
C LYS A 148 12.09 -21.17 -36.39
N LYS A 149 11.29 -21.50 -37.39
CA LYS A 149 11.38 -22.80 -38.06
C LYS A 149 12.57 -22.75 -39.00
N ASP A 150 13.60 -23.54 -38.71
CA ASP A 150 14.59 -23.86 -39.72
C ASP A 150 13.90 -24.77 -40.71
N ASP A 151 13.67 -24.29 -41.92
CA ASP A 151 13.28 -25.15 -43.07
C ASP A 151 14.46 -26.05 -43.41
N PRO A 152 14.22 -27.36 -43.68
CA PRO A 152 15.27 -28.31 -44.00
C PRO A 152 15.99 -28.03 -45.32
#